data_95116166f7de4d57f0c3d29bef096c8f
#
_entry.id   95116166f7de4d57f0c3d29bef096c8f
#
_cell.length_a   1.000
_cell.length_b   1.000
_cell.length_c   1.000
_cell.angle_alpha   90.00
_cell.angle_beta   90.00
_cell.angle_gamma   90.00
#
_symmetry.space_group_name_H-M   'P 1'
#
loop_
_entity.id
_entity.type
_entity.pdbx_description
1 polymer ?
#
loop_
_entity_poly.entity_id
_entity_poly.type
_entity_poly.pdbx_seq_one_letter_code
_entity_poly.pdbx_strand_id
1 'polypeptide(L)'
;VPGYYYRQRPDGSFSDASACGNETASERPMMRKYIVESVLYWAREYHIDGFRFDLMGIHDIETMNAVTKALHEIDPSIFVYGEGWTAGSSPLPDAQRALKANVAQLDATAAFSDDIRDGLRGHVFTPTDPGFVSGKPGLAESVK
;
A
#
# COMPACT_ATOMS: atom_id res chain seq x y z
N VAL A 1 5.71 -10.69 -21.68
CA VAL A 1 5.74 -12.09 -21.21
C VAL A 1 4.46 -12.31 -20.44
N PRO A 2 3.56 -13.16 -20.93
CA PRO A 2 2.32 -13.47 -20.23
C PRO A 2 2.61 -13.96 -18.80
N GLY A 3 1.81 -13.50 -17.83
CA GLY A 3 1.92 -13.93 -16.43
C GLY A 3 3.17 -13.45 -15.67
N TYR A 4 3.98 -12.55 -16.24
CA TYR A 4 5.16 -12.05 -15.53
C TYR A 4 4.87 -10.78 -14.72
N TYR A 5 4.27 -9.78 -15.35
CA TYR A 5 4.05 -8.46 -14.72
C TYR A 5 2.78 -8.39 -13.88
N TYR A 6 1.86 -9.30 -14.11
CA TYR A 6 0.61 -9.42 -13.35
C TYR A 6 0.51 -10.77 -12.69
N ARG A 7 0.04 -10.82 -11.45
CA ARG A 7 -0.18 -12.09 -10.74
C ARG A 7 -1.32 -12.85 -11.38
N GLN A 8 -1.13 -14.16 -11.47
CA GLN A 8 -2.13 -15.07 -11.99
C GLN A 8 -2.50 -16.12 -10.94
N ARG A 9 -3.73 -16.59 -11.03
CA ARG A 9 -4.20 -17.76 -10.28
C ARG A 9 -3.71 -19.04 -10.97
N PRO A 10 -3.84 -20.21 -10.31
CA PRO A 10 -3.42 -21.50 -10.90
C PRO A 10 -4.11 -21.84 -12.22
N ASP A 11 -5.30 -21.32 -12.45
CA ASP A 11 -6.08 -21.51 -13.69
C ASP A 11 -5.65 -20.57 -14.83
N GLY A 12 -4.63 -19.71 -14.60
CA GLY A 12 -4.13 -18.74 -15.56
C GLY A 12 -4.91 -17.44 -15.65
N SER A 13 -6.03 -17.30 -14.92
CA SER A 13 -6.74 -16.02 -14.82
C SER A 13 -5.96 -15.00 -14.01
N PHE A 14 -6.19 -13.71 -14.27
CA PHE A 14 -5.56 -12.67 -13.45
C PHE A 14 -6.11 -12.67 -12.03
N SER A 15 -5.19 -12.54 -11.06
CA SER A 15 -5.57 -12.17 -9.70
C SER A 15 -5.96 -10.69 -9.66
N ASP A 16 -6.88 -10.34 -8.78
CA ASP A 16 -7.48 -9.00 -8.74
C ASP A 16 -7.63 -8.49 -7.30
N ALA A 17 -6.52 -8.27 -6.63
CA ALA A 17 -6.53 -7.62 -5.33
C ALA A 17 -6.78 -6.10 -5.43
N SER A 18 -6.76 -5.55 -6.65
CA SER A 18 -7.04 -4.14 -6.90
C SER A 18 -8.53 -3.82 -7.08
N ALA A 19 -9.36 -4.83 -7.36
CA ALA A 19 -10.73 -4.70 -7.87
C ALA A 19 -10.84 -3.91 -9.20
N CYS A 20 -9.72 -3.87 -9.97
CA CYS A 20 -9.63 -3.21 -11.27
C CYS A 20 -9.37 -4.20 -12.42
N GLY A 21 -9.49 -5.50 -12.16
CA GLY A 21 -9.36 -6.58 -13.14
C GLY A 21 -8.01 -7.30 -13.14
N ASN A 22 -7.01 -6.79 -12.42
CA ASN A 22 -5.68 -7.41 -12.25
C ASN A 22 -4.91 -6.81 -11.06
N GLU A 23 -3.75 -7.37 -10.76
CA GLU A 23 -2.80 -6.81 -9.80
C GLU A 23 -1.36 -6.98 -10.28
N THR A 24 -0.48 -6.05 -9.95
CA THR A 24 0.93 -6.11 -10.32
C THR A 24 1.68 -7.17 -9.50
N ALA A 25 2.56 -7.92 -10.18
CA ALA A 25 3.47 -8.88 -9.54
C ALA A 25 4.77 -8.17 -9.13
N SER A 26 4.69 -7.30 -8.11
CA SER A 26 5.80 -6.45 -7.67
C SER A 26 7.04 -7.24 -7.23
N GLU A 27 6.85 -8.47 -6.72
CA GLU A 27 7.93 -9.38 -6.33
C GLU A 27 8.79 -9.84 -7.51
N ARG A 28 8.34 -9.64 -8.75
CA ARG A 28 9.11 -9.99 -9.93
C ARG A 28 10.19 -8.93 -10.20
N PRO A 29 11.46 -9.33 -10.43
CA PRO A 29 12.57 -8.37 -10.54
C PRO A 29 12.37 -7.25 -11.55
N MET A 30 11.80 -7.54 -12.74
CA MET A 30 11.58 -6.51 -13.76
C MET A 30 10.37 -5.62 -13.42
N MET A 31 9.36 -6.14 -12.70
CA MET A 31 8.26 -5.29 -12.23
C MET A 31 8.72 -4.37 -11.10
N ARG A 32 9.49 -4.89 -10.15
CA ARG A 32 10.15 -4.09 -9.11
C ARG A 32 11.00 -2.99 -9.73
N LYS A 33 11.86 -3.35 -10.71
CA LYS A 33 12.66 -2.37 -11.44
C LYS A 33 11.78 -1.29 -12.07
N TYR A 34 10.71 -1.66 -12.74
CA TYR A 34 9.79 -0.71 -13.36
C TYR A 34 9.18 0.26 -12.33
N ILE A 35 8.73 -0.25 -11.17
CA ILE A 35 8.17 0.58 -10.11
C ILE A 35 9.23 1.56 -9.57
N VAL A 36 10.43 1.08 -9.25
CA VAL A 36 11.52 1.92 -8.72
C VAL A 36 11.94 2.98 -9.74
N GLU A 37 12.19 2.60 -10.99
CA GLU A 37 12.59 3.54 -12.04
C GLU A 37 11.51 4.60 -12.31
N SER A 38 10.23 4.22 -12.20
CA SER A 38 9.11 5.16 -12.37
C SER A 38 9.15 6.26 -11.32
N VAL A 39 9.27 5.92 -10.03
CA VAL A 39 9.30 6.93 -8.96
C VAL A 39 10.58 7.77 -9.03
N LEU A 40 11.72 7.18 -9.38
CA LEU A 40 12.98 7.90 -9.58
C LEU A 40 12.89 8.91 -10.73
N TYR A 41 12.23 8.55 -11.82
CA TYR A 41 11.97 9.46 -12.93
C TYR A 41 11.19 10.70 -12.47
N TRP A 42 10.08 10.51 -11.77
CA TRP A 42 9.26 11.60 -11.27
C TRP A 42 9.99 12.47 -10.22
N ALA A 43 10.77 11.86 -9.35
CA ALA A 43 11.56 12.60 -8.37
C ALA A 43 12.66 13.46 -9.05
N ARG A 44 13.37 12.92 -10.04
CA ARG A 44 14.49 13.61 -10.69
C ARG A 44 14.04 14.65 -11.69
N GLU A 45 13.09 14.31 -12.57
CA GLU A 45 12.68 15.18 -13.68
C GLU A 45 11.65 16.24 -13.26
N TYR A 46 10.81 15.92 -12.28
CA TYR A 46 9.71 16.80 -11.85
C TYR A 46 9.84 17.28 -10.40
N HIS A 47 10.89 16.88 -9.72
CA HIS A 47 11.16 17.27 -8.33
C HIS A 47 9.98 16.98 -7.39
N ILE A 48 9.39 15.80 -7.52
CA ILE A 48 8.29 15.34 -6.65
C ILE A 48 8.86 15.00 -5.29
N ASP A 49 8.29 15.58 -4.23
CA ASP A 49 8.73 15.46 -2.83
C ASP A 49 8.05 14.34 -2.04
N GLY A 50 7.13 13.60 -2.67
CA GLY A 50 6.45 12.49 -2.00
C GLY A 50 5.61 11.64 -2.94
N PHE A 51 5.37 10.38 -2.51
CA PHE A 51 4.63 9.39 -3.28
C PHE A 51 3.60 8.70 -2.40
N ARG A 52 2.35 8.69 -2.88
CA ARG A 52 1.29 7.89 -2.29
C ARG A 52 1.04 6.65 -3.13
N PHE A 53 1.10 5.49 -2.51
CA PHE A 53 0.77 4.22 -3.12
C PHE A 53 -0.68 3.82 -2.82
N ASP A 54 -1.50 3.85 -3.85
CA ASP A 54 -2.87 3.32 -3.80
C ASP A 54 -2.80 1.80 -3.62
N LEU A 55 -3.62 1.25 -2.71
CA LEU A 55 -3.61 -0.18 -2.39
C LEU A 55 -2.18 -0.74 -2.23
N MET A 56 -1.35 -0.04 -1.44
CA MET A 56 0.05 -0.42 -1.20
C MET A 56 0.20 -1.88 -0.75
N GLY A 57 -0.83 -2.43 -0.10
CA GLY A 57 -0.88 -3.83 0.31
C GLY A 57 -0.85 -4.85 -0.85
N ILE A 58 -0.94 -4.42 -2.11
CA ILE A 58 -0.70 -5.27 -3.29
C ILE A 58 0.80 -5.54 -3.46
N HIS A 59 1.66 -4.57 -3.12
CA HIS A 59 3.09 -4.68 -3.29
C HIS A 59 3.74 -5.52 -2.20
N ASP A 60 4.83 -6.19 -2.55
CA ASP A 60 5.67 -6.88 -1.58
C ASP A 60 6.54 -5.88 -0.79
N ILE A 61 6.90 -6.28 0.44
CA ILE A 61 7.70 -5.47 1.37
C ILE A 61 9.05 -5.08 0.74
N GLU A 62 9.74 -6.02 0.08
CA GLU A 62 11.03 -5.74 -0.55
C GLU A 62 10.95 -4.67 -1.63
N THR A 63 9.85 -4.65 -2.42
CA THR A 63 9.63 -3.61 -3.44
C THR A 63 9.42 -2.25 -2.80
N MET A 64 8.61 -2.16 -1.74
CA MET A 64 8.41 -0.89 -1.05
C MET A 64 9.70 -0.37 -0.40
N ASN A 65 10.48 -1.25 0.23
CA ASN A 65 11.77 -0.88 0.80
C ASN A 65 12.79 -0.47 -0.28
N ALA A 66 12.78 -1.13 -1.45
CA ALA A 66 13.61 -0.72 -2.59
C ALA A 66 13.23 0.67 -3.13
N VAL A 67 11.93 0.97 -3.19
CA VAL A 67 11.42 2.30 -3.58
C VAL A 67 11.93 3.38 -2.62
N THR A 68 11.70 3.20 -1.33
CA THR A 68 12.09 4.19 -0.31
C THR A 68 13.60 4.39 -0.29
N LYS A 69 14.36 3.30 -0.32
CA LYS A 69 15.83 3.37 -0.37
C LYS A 69 16.31 4.17 -1.57
N ALA A 70 15.80 3.89 -2.76
CA ALA A 70 16.23 4.55 -3.99
C ALA A 70 15.85 6.05 -4.02
N LEU A 71 14.68 6.41 -3.49
CA LEU A 71 14.25 7.80 -3.34
C LEU A 71 15.11 8.56 -2.33
N HIS A 72 15.44 7.96 -1.20
CA HIS A 72 16.27 8.56 -0.16
C HIS A 72 17.75 8.71 -0.55
N GLU A 73 18.21 8.01 -1.60
CA GLU A 73 19.51 8.29 -2.24
C GLU A 73 19.49 9.61 -3.02
N ILE A 74 18.30 10.10 -3.44
CA ILE A 74 18.14 11.43 -4.07
C ILE A 74 18.00 12.48 -2.98
N ASP A 75 17.00 12.33 -2.11
CA ASP A 75 16.71 13.21 -0.99
C ASP A 75 16.01 12.42 0.13
N PRO A 76 16.60 12.34 1.33
CA PRO A 76 16.02 11.61 2.46
C PRO A 76 14.71 12.23 3.00
N SER A 77 14.34 13.43 2.56
CA SER A 77 13.08 14.07 2.94
C SER A 77 11.89 13.64 2.06
N ILE A 78 12.12 12.92 0.95
CA ILE A 78 11.03 12.43 0.09
C ILE A 78 10.13 11.49 0.89
N PHE A 79 8.85 11.86 1.00
CA PHE A 79 7.89 11.13 1.82
C PHE A 79 7.20 10.02 1.04
N VAL A 80 7.22 8.79 1.58
CA VAL A 80 6.54 7.63 0.97
C VAL A 80 5.48 7.11 1.94
N TYR A 81 4.26 6.94 1.44
CA TYR A 81 3.16 6.40 2.22
C TYR A 81 2.12 5.71 1.33
N GLY A 82 1.21 4.97 1.93
CA GLY A 82 0.17 4.31 1.15
C GLY A 82 -0.89 3.60 1.98
N GLU A 83 -1.76 2.92 1.26
CA GLU A 83 -2.84 2.13 1.83
C GLU A 83 -2.35 0.73 2.17
N GLY A 84 -2.20 0.44 3.47
CA GLY A 84 -1.74 -0.86 3.98
C GLY A 84 -2.79 -1.97 3.88
N TRP A 85 -3.59 -1.98 2.81
CA TRP A 85 -4.64 -2.97 2.53
C TRP A 85 -4.78 -3.23 1.03
N THR A 86 -5.72 -4.12 0.67
CA THR A 86 -6.12 -4.45 -0.71
C THR A 86 -7.64 -4.41 -0.83
N ALA A 87 -8.16 -4.25 -2.05
CA ALA A 87 -9.60 -4.30 -2.31
C ALA A 87 -10.12 -5.74 -2.51
N GLY A 88 -9.22 -6.71 -2.73
CA GLY A 88 -9.55 -8.12 -2.91
C GLY A 88 -8.45 -9.04 -2.40
N SER A 89 -8.60 -10.33 -2.62
CA SER A 89 -7.60 -11.34 -2.23
C SER A 89 -6.44 -11.40 -3.22
N SER A 90 -5.22 -11.59 -2.72
CA SER A 90 -4.02 -11.82 -3.52
C SER A 90 -3.44 -13.21 -3.27
N PRO A 91 -2.83 -13.87 -4.26
CA PRO A 91 -2.09 -15.11 -4.05
C PRO A 91 -0.73 -14.89 -3.36
N LEU A 92 -0.22 -13.65 -3.31
CA LEU A 92 1.00 -13.36 -2.55
C LEU A 92 0.69 -13.47 -1.06
N PRO A 93 1.46 -14.26 -0.26
CA PRO A 93 1.22 -14.41 1.16
C PRO A 93 1.20 -13.09 1.92
N ASP A 94 0.29 -12.94 2.87
CA ASP A 94 0.13 -11.72 3.67
C ASP A 94 1.42 -11.29 4.36
N ALA A 95 2.22 -12.22 4.85
CA ALA A 95 3.50 -11.94 5.51
C ALA A 95 4.55 -11.28 4.60
N GLN A 96 4.37 -11.35 3.27
CA GLN A 96 5.27 -10.74 2.29
C GLN A 96 4.76 -9.40 1.77
N ARG A 97 3.53 -9.02 2.08
CA ARG A 97 2.88 -7.84 1.52
C ARG A 97 3.03 -6.62 2.42
N ALA A 98 3.05 -5.43 1.81
CA ALA A 98 3.09 -4.14 2.50
C ALA A 98 1.73 -3.79 3.13
N LEU A 99 1.21 -4.73 3.91
CA LEU A 99 -0.01 -4.54 4.69
C LEU A 99 0.27 -3.74 5.97
N LYS A 100 -0.74 -3.07 6.49
CA LYS A 100 -0.69 -2.36 7.78
C LYS A 100 -0.12 -3.22 8.91
N ALA A 101 -0.48 -4.50 8.95
CA ALA A 101 0.04 -5.44 9.95
C ALA A 101 1.57 -5.66 9.87
N ASN A 102 2.17 -5.37 8.72
CA ASN A 102 3.60 -5.55 8.46
C ASN A 102 4.37 -4.22 8.43
N VAL A 103 3.76 -3.10 8.83
CA VAL A 103 4.37 -1.76 8.73
C VAL A 103 5.73 -1.65 9.42
N ALA A 104 5.96 -2.43 10.47
CA ALA A 104 7.24 -2.50 11.17
C ALA A 104 8.39 -3.08 10.32
N GLN A 105 8.09 -3.70 9.17
CA GLN A 105 9.06 -4.23 8.21
C GLN A 105 9.29 -3.26 7.03
N LEU A 106 8.57 -2.15 6.98
CA LEU A 106 8.69 -1.14 5.94
C LEU A 106 9.67 -0.06 6.37
N ASP A 107 10.71 0.15 5.57
CA ASP A 107 11.72 1.16 5.83
C ASP A 107 11.20 2.55 5.43
N ALA A 108 11.04 3.45 6.41
CA ALA A 108 10.63 4.84 6.22
C ALA A 108 9.39 5.03 5.31
N THR A 109 8.50 4.05 5.31
CA THR A 109 7.22 4.09 4.58
C THR A 109 6.08 4.13 5.58
N ALA A 110 5.20 5.12 5.46
CA ALA A 110 4.02 5.25 6.31
C ALA A 110 2.80 4.53 5.72
N ALA A 111 1.87 4.13 6.57
CA ALA A 111 0.57 3.61 6.16
C ALA A 111 -0.56 4.43 6.77
N PHE A 112 -1.67 4.55 6.03
CA PHE A 112 -2.88 5.14 6.60
C PHE A 112 -3.39 4.33 7.80
N SER A 113 -3.88 5.05 8.81
CA SER A 113 -4.54 4.45 9.96
C SER A 113 -6.06 4.51 9.78
N ASP A 114 -6.64 3.44 9.26
CA ASP A 114 -8.08 3.26 9.19
C ASP A 114 -8.68 3.04 10.59
N ASP A 115 -7.92 2.50 11.54
CA ASP A 115 -8.38 2.35 12.93
C ASP A 115 -8.68 3.70 13.58
N ILE A 116 -7.78 4.69 13.44
CA ILE A 116 -8.01 6.05 13.96
C ILE A 116 -9.16 6.71 13.22
N ARG A 117 -9.19 6.60 11.89
CA ARG A 117 -10.28 7.16 11.08
C ARG A 117 -11.64 6.63 11.51
N ASP A 118 -11.77 5.31 11.61
CA ASP A 118 -13.04 4.65 11.93
C ASP A 118 -13.39 4.80 13.41
N GLY A 119 -12.40 4.80 14.29
CA GLY A 119 -12.57 5.14 15.69
C GLY A 119 -13.11 6.55 15.92
N LEU A 120 -12.62 7.55 15.19
CA LEU A 120 -13.09 8.93 15.29
C LEU A 120 -14.43 9.14 14.60
N ARG A 121 -14.52 8.79 13.33
CA ARG A 121 -15.64 9.15 12.44
C ARG A 121 -16.75 8.10 12.43
N GLY A 122 -16.41 6.83 12.55
CA GLY A 122 -17.25 5.69 12.26
C GLY A 122 -16.87 4.98 10.95
N HIS A 123 -17.39 3.79 10.76
CA HIS A 123 -17.04 2.93 9.63
C HIS A 123 -17.44 3.55 8.29
N VAL A 124 -16.50 3.61 7.34
CA VAL A 124 -16.67 4.33 6.05
C VAL A 124 -17.81 3.76 5.20
N PHE A 125 -17.98 2.42 5.22
CA PHE A 125 -18.99 1.74 4.40
C PHE A 125 -20.27 1.40 5.17
N THR A 126 -20.38 1.80 6.45
CA THR A 126 -21.55 1.54 7.30
C THR A 126 -22.01 2.84 7.97
N PRO A 127 -22.82 3.67 7.27
CA PRO A 127 -23.21 4.99 7.78
C PRO A 127 -23.95 4.97 9.13
N THR A 128 -24.50 3.81 9.50
CA THR A 128 -25.20 3.61 10.77
C THR A 128 -24.28 3.19 11.93
N ASP A 129 -22.98 3.01 11.67
CA ASP A 129 -21.99 2.70 12.69
C ASP A 129 -21.15 3.96 13.01
N PRO A 130 -21.56 4.79 14.01
CA PRO A 130 -20.90 6.03 14.34
C PRO A 130 -19.55 5.82 15.02
N GLY A 131 -18.66 6.80 14.91
CA GLY A 131 -17.40 6.87 15.66
C GLY A 131 -17.52 7.70 16.94
N PHE A 132 -16.37 7.98 17.56
CA PHE A 132 -16.29 8.75 18.80
C PHE A 132 -16.98 10.13 18.68
N VAL A 133 -16.66 10.90 17.62
CA VAL A 133 -17.21 12.26 17.44
C VAL A 133 -18.66 12.27 16.97
N SER A 134 -19.18 11.15 16.48
CA SER A 134 -20.53 11.03 15.96
C SER A 134 -21.50 10.27 16.86
N GLY A 135 -21.11 9.99 18.12
CA GLY A 135 -22.02 9.48 19.14
C GLY A 135 -21.63 8.17 19.83
N LYS A 136 -20.40 7.68 19.64
CA LYS A 136 -19.87 6.45 20.30
C LYS A 136 -18.71 6.79 21.26
N PRO A 137 -18.97 7.43 22.43
CA PRO A 137 -17.90 7.87 23.34
C PRO A 137 -17.05 6.71 23.90
N GLY A 138 -17.55 5.49 23.87
CA GLY A 138 -16.78 4.28 24.25
C GLY A 138 -15.58 3.96 23.36
N LEU A 139 -15.46 4.61 22.18
CA LEU A 139 -14.29 4.47 21.29
C LEU A 139 -13.13 5.41 21.63
N ALA A 140 -13.20 6.16 22.74
CA ALA A 140 -12.11 7.06 23.17
C ALA A 140 -10.74 6.36 23.27
N GLU A 141 -10.70 5.09 23.67
CA GLU A 141 -9.45 4.31 23.77
C GLU A 141 -8.88 3.93 22.39
N SER A 142 -9.72 3.83 21.36
CA SER A 142 -9.29 3.50 19.99
C SER A 142 -8.65 4.68 19.27
N VAL A 143 -8.73 5.90 19.85
CA VAL A 143 -8.19 7.14 19.27
C VAL A 143 -7.07 7.77 20.10
N LYS A 144 -6.63 7.09 21.13
CA LYS A 144 -5.42 7.41 21.91
C LYS A 144 -4.18 6.81 21.28
#